data_dd396bc8b5bc6b3d5a4e6953d83742e5
#
_entry.id   dd396bc8b5bc6b3d5a4e6953d83742e5
#
_cell.length_a   1.000
_cell.length_b   1.000
_cell.length_c   1.000
_cell.angle_alpha   90.00
_cell.angle_beta   90.00
_cell.angle_gamma   90.00
#
_symmetry.space_group_name_H-M   'P 1'
#
loop_
_entity.id
_entity.type
_entity.pdbx_description
1 polymer ?
#
loop_
_entity_poly.entity_id
_entity_poly.type
_entity_poly.pdbx_seq_one_letter_code
_entity_poly.pdbx_strand_id
1 'polypeptide(L)'
;MTSSFPEVDFRASQTVTVENEFELREALASFDAVRLAGTGSAQSRVPAPDDEVAVVSLAGMARILRLEADDLTCSVEAGVLRADLDSELEERGLWLPCGGGGTLGGLFAADEIGPLGPAQPEPRSLLLGMTAMLAEGKRFRSGARVVKNVAGFDLQKLFVGSRGRLFAVTELHLKLRPRPRAMLHFLNGDLSREEALDLAARLRREPTRPASLIVEGNESLAVSGTLAGNPSHLDRLAKQFGLVRIADAPASRREQDDVEADLTREVVRGQIRFRRVVNLLAKLPSTAEFRFAGERFEIYLDKDKTDELLADLPSCGAAGEITEGVATRRGIGTTGDPNSARLAAGLKAALDPRGVLR
;
A
#
# COMPACT_ATOMS: atom_id res chain seq x y z
N MET A 1 -23.00 4.02 16.33
CA MET A 1 -22.67 4.96 15.25
C MET A 1 -22.52 4.14 13.97
N THR A 2 -23.45 4.26 13.06
CA THR A 2 -23.40 3.59 11.76
C THR A 2 -22.28 4.24 10.95
N SER A 3 -21.11 3.56 10.83
CA SER A 3 -20.08 3.99 9.92
C SER A 3 -20.62 3.82 8.51
N SER A 4 -20.96 4.91 7.86
CA SER A 4 -21.21 4.89 6.42
C SER A 4 -19.90 4.52 5.75
N PHE A 5 -19.85 3.34 5.11
CA PHE A 5 -18.80 3.04 4.16
C PHE A 5 -18.80 4.11 3.06
N PRO A 6 -17.65 4.57 2.58
CA PRO A 6 -17.61 5.41 1.39
C PRO A 6 -18.39 4.69 0.28
N GLU A 7 -19.16 5.45 -0.50
CA GLU A 7 -19.97 4.94 -1.60
C GLU A 7 -19.07 4.13 -2.53
N VAL A 8 -19.24 2.82 -2.52
CA VAL A 8 -18.40 1.92 -3.29
C VAL A 8 -19.08 1.74 -4.64
N ASP A 9 -18.38 2.05 -5.72
CA ASP A 9 -18.89 2.03 -7.10
C ASP A 9 -19.16 0.60 -7.64
N PHE A 10 -19.61 -0.31 -6.77
CA PHE A 10 -20.07 -1.65 -7.17
C PHE A 10 -21.34 -2.05 -6.38
N ARG A 11 -22.12 -2.96 -6.95
CA ARG A 11 -23.36 -3.45 -6.32
C ARG A 11 -23.02 -4.35 -5.13
N ALA A 12 -22.97 -3.75 -3.93
CA ALA A 12 -22.94 -4.53 -2.70
C ALA A 12 -24.35 -5.00 -2.37
N SER A 13 -24.55 -6.32 -2.31
CA SER A 13 -25.85 -6.91 -1.89
C SER A 13 -26.10 -6.63 -0.42
N GLN A 14 -25.05 -6.70 0.39
CA GLN A 14 -25.10 -6.51 1.83
C GLN A 14 -23.72 -6.17 2.38
N THR A 15 -23.68 -5.38 3.46
CA THR A 15 -22.45 -5.14 4.25
C THR A 15 -22.63 -5.71 5.63
N VAL A 16 -21.69 -6.56 6.06
CA VAL A 16 -21.65 -7.20 7.38
C VAL A 16 -20.32 -6.88 8.04
N THR A 17 -20.36 -6.30 9.25
CA THR A 17 -19.16 -6.12 10.07
C THR A 17 -19.05 -7.27 11.06
N VAL A 18 -17.88 -7.89 11.13
CA VAL A 18 -17.58 -9.02 12.02
C VAL A 18 -16.65 -8.61 13.14
N GLU A 19 -16.90 -9.11 14.35
CA GLU A 19 -16.15 -8.78 15.57
C GLU A 19 -15.20 -9.91 15.99
N ASN A 20 -15.36 -11.11 15.44
CA ASN A 20 -14.58 -12.29 15.81
C ASN A 20 -14.51 -13.33 14.69
N GLU A 21 -13.66 -14.34 14.86
CA GLU A 21 -13.45 -15.42 13.89
C GLU A 21 -14.70 -16.31 13.68
N PHE A 22 -15.59 -16.40 14.66
CA PHE A 22 -16.83 -17.16 14.52
C PHE A 22 -17.78 -16.46 13.54
N GLU A 23 -18.03 -15.17 13.74
CA GLU A 23 -18.86 -14.37 12.84
C GLU A 23 -18.27 -14.29 11.43
N LEU A 24 -16.95 -14.19 11.30
CA LEU A 24 -16.28 -14.24 10.01
C LEU A 24 -16.56 -15.57 9.29
N ARG A 25 -16.49 -16.69 9.99
CA ARG A 25 -16.77 -18.02 9.43
C ARG A 25 -18.20 -18.12 8.95
N GLU A 26 -19.16 -17.68 9.76
CA GLU A 26 -20.57 -17.67 9.40
C GLU A 26 -20.83 -16.80 8.16
N ALA A 27 -20.24 -15.61 8.11
CA ALA A 27 -20.35 -14.72 6.95
C ALA A 27 -19.78 -15.35 5.67
N LEU A 28 -18.57 -15.95 5.74
CA LEU A 28 -17.97 -16.66 4.60
C LEU A 28 -18.77 -17.89 4.13
N ALA A 29 -19.51 -18.51 5.04
CA ALA A 29 -20.39 -19.64 4.70
C ALA A 29 -21.73 -19.20 4.10
N SER A 30 -22.20 -18.01 4.44
CA SER A 30 -23.53 -17.52 4.08
C SER A 30 -23.60 -16.88 2.69
N PHE A 31 -22.45 -16.47 2.11
CA PHE A 31 -22.42 -15.77 0.84
C PHE A 31 -21.61 -16.52 -0.22
N ASP A 32 -22.10 -16.52 -1.45
CA ASP A 32 -21.42 -17.14 -2.60
C ASP A 32 -20.28 -16.27 -3.14
N ALA A 33 -20.38 -14.96 -2.96
CA ALA A 33 -19.36 -13.99 -3.35
C ALA A 33 -19.15 -12.94 -2.28
N VAL A 34 -17.91 -12.83 -1.79
CA VAL A 34 -17.50 -11.95 -0.67
C VAL A 34 -16.36 -11.06 -1.08
N ARG A 35 -16.47 -9.79 -0.75
CA ARG A 35 -15.36 -8.83 -0.75
C ARG A 35 -14.99 -8.50 0.68
N LEU A 36 -13.72 -8.75 1.04
CA LEU A 36 -13.19 -8.40 2.34
C LEU A 36 -12.84 -6.92 2.40
N ALA A 37 -13.17 -6.26 3.50
CA ALA A 37 -12.86 -4.86 3.74
C ALA A 37 -12.36 -4.63 5.17
N GLY A 38 -11.65 -3.53 5.39
CA GLY A 38 -11.51 -2.88 6.68
C GLY A 38 -12.54 -1.75 6.78
N THR A 39 -12.07 -0.50 6.80
CA THR A 39 -12.93 0.72 6.72
C THR A 39 -13.37 1.06 5.29
N GLY A 40 -12.98 0.29 4.28
CA GLY A 40 -13.38 0.51 2.89
C GLY A 40 -12.48 1.48 2.11
N SER A 41 -11.50 2.14 2.72
CA SER A 41 -10.67 3.18 2.09
C SER A 41 -9.87 2.72 0.85
N ALA A 42 -9.63 1.43 0.68
CA ALA A 42 -8.91 0.86 -0.47
C ALA A 42 -9.81 0.17 -1.50
N GLN A 43 -11.13 0.22 -1.34
CA GLN A 43 -12.06 -0.54 -2.18
C GLN A 43 -12.12 -0.05 -3.63
N SER A 44 -11.98 1.25 -3.86
CA SER A 44 -11.93 1.83 -5.22
C SER A 44 -10.78 1.30 -6.08
N ARG A 45 -9.79 0.67 -5.46
CA ARG A 45 -8.56 0.15 -6.11
C ARG A 45 -8.61 -1.32 -6.45
N VAL A 46 -9.67 -1.99 -6.04
CA VAL A 46 -9.91 -3.38 -6.41
C VAL A 46 -10.91 -3.37 -7.54
N PRO A 47 -10.66 -4.10 -8.65
CA PRO A 47 -11.61 -4.17 -9.75
C PRO A 47 -13.02 -4.44 -9.23
N ALA A 48 -14.00 -3.70 -9.75
CA ALA A 48 -15.39 -3.99 -9.44
C ALA A 48 -15.70 -5.44 -9.88
N PRO A 49 -16.33 -6.27 -9.04
CA PRO A 49 -16.75 -7.58 -9.46
C PRO A 49 -17.85 -7.46 -10.50
N ASP A 50 -17.89 -8.40 -11.43
CA ASP A 50 -18.96 -8.47 -12.43
C ASP A 50 -20.32 -8.84 -11.79
N ASP A 51 -20.27 -9.57 -10.68
CA ASP A 51 -21.42 -10.05 -9.93
C ASP A 51 -21.69 -9.18 -8.69
N GLU A 52 -22.90 -9.28 -8.16
CA GLU A 52 -23.28 -8.73 -6.86
C GLU A 52 -22.52 -9.47 -5.74
N VAL A 53 -21.89 -8.73 -4.84
CA VAL A 53 -21.06 -9.30 -3.76
C VAL A 53 -21.50 -8.81 -2.38
N ALA A 54 -21.34 -9.64 -1.36
CA ALA A 54 -21.43 -9.21 0.03
C ALA A 54 -20.10 -8.60 0.47
N VAL A 55 -20.14 -7.46 1.16
CA VAL A 55 -18.95 -6.86 1.82
C VAL A 55 -18.86 -7.37 3.23
N VAL A 56 -17.77 -8.07 3.56
CA VAL A 56 -17.48 -8.52 4.92
C VAL A 56 -16.36 -7.65 5.48
N SER A 57 -16.73 -6.77 6.42
CA SER A 57 -15.81 -5.85 7.06
C SER A 57 -15.20 -6.47 8.33
N LEU A 58 -13.88 -6.49 8.41
CA LEU A 58 -13.13 -6.89 9.59
C LEU A 58 -12.84 -5.70 10.52
N ALA A 59 -13.44 -4.52 10.29
CA ALA A 59 -13.21 -3.34 11.12
C ALA A 59 -13.64 -3.54 12.59
N GLY A 60 -14.55 -4.48 12.88
CA GLY A 60 -14.94 -4.85 14.24
C GLY A 60 -13.86 -5.66 15.00
N MET A 61 -12.90 -6.26 14.30
CA MET A 61 -11.76 -6.97 14.91
C MET A 61 -10.60 -5.99 15.10
N ALA A 62 -10.69 -5.13 16.14
CA ALA A 62 -9.85 -3.94 16.29
C ALA A 62 -9.02 -3.90 17.60
N ARG A 63 -8.62 -5.05 18.12
CA ARG A 63 -7.84 -5.12 19.37
C ARG A 63 -6.34 -5.15 19.09
N ILE A 64 -5.56 -4.37 19.84
CA ILE A 64 -4.12 -4.55 19.99
C ILE A 64 -3.91 -5.69 20.99
N LEU A 65 -3.50 -6.86 20.48
CA LEU A 65 -3.44 -8.09 21.27
C LEU A 65 -2.18 -8.18 22.12
N ARG A 66 -1.07 -7.63 21.61
CA ARG A 66 0.23 -7.68 22.27
C ARG A 66 1.15 -6.62 21.70
N LEU A 67 1.92 -5.96 22.58
CA LEU A 67 2.97 -5.03 22.22
C LEU A 67 4.21 -5.32 23.06
N GLU A 68 5.28 -5.80 22.42
CA GLU A 68 6.54 -6.17 23.05
C GLU A 68 7.62 -5.17 22.63
N ALA A 69 7.83 -4.15 23.47
CA ALA A 69 8.76 -3.07 23.15
C ALA A 69 10.21 -3.55 23.05
N ASP A 70 10.61 -4.46 23.92
CA ASP A 70 11.97 -5.00 23.98
C ASP A 70 12.29 -5.86 22.75
N ASP A 71 11.29 -6.59 22.23
CA ASP A 71 11.40 -7.43 21.03
C ASP A 71 11.14 -6.66 19.73
N LEU A 72 10.71 -5.40 19.82
CA LEU A 72 10.31 -4.57 18.69
C LEU A 72 9.23 -5.25 17.83
N THR A 73 8.21 -5.82 18.46
CA THR A 73 7.12 -6.52 17.78
C THR A 73 5.76 -6.15 18.37
N CYS A 74 4.71 -6.28 17.57
CA CYS A 74 3.33 -6.25 18.05
C CYS A 74 2.48 -7.30 17.34
N SER A 75 1.38 -7.67 18.00
CA SER A 75 0.30 -8.48 17.43
C SER A 75 -0.99 -7.69 17.52
N VAL A 76 -1.67 -7.56 16.39
CA VAL A 76 -2.89 -6.77 16.27
C VAL A 76 -3.93 -7.51 15.46
N GLU A 77 -5.19 -7.27 15.71
CA GLU A 77 -6.27 -7.70 14.83
C GLU A 77 -6.27 -6.87 13.55
N ALA A 78 -6.79 -7.43 12.46
CA ALA A 78 -6.70 -6.82 11.14
C ALA A 78 -7.49 -5.51 11.01
N GLY A 79 -8.53 -5.32 11.83
CA GLY A 79 -9.37 -4.13 11.87
C GLY A 79 -8.79 -2.97 12.69
N VAL A 80 -7.66 -3.13 13.38
CA VAL A 80 -7.02 -2.03 14.11
C VAL A 80 -6.70 -0.90 13.15
N LEU A 81 -7.13 0.32 13.49
CA LEU A 81 -6.78 1.51 12.71
C LEU A 81 -5.30 1.82 12.85
N ARG A 82 -4.71 2.25 11.76
CA ARG A 82 -3.30 2.67 11.75
C ARG A 82 -3.03 3.78 12.76
N ALA A 83 -3.92 4.76 12.86
CA ALA A 83 -3.80 5.88 13.79
C ALA A 83 -3.82 5.44 15.26
N ASP A 84 -4.66 4.45 15.61
CA ASP A 84 -4.74 3.94 16.96
C ASP A 84 -3.44 3.22 17.35
N LEU A 85 -2.90 2.39 16.44
CA LEU A 85 -1.61 1.76 16.69
C LEU A 85 -0.48 2.79 16.80
N ASP A 86 -0.46 3.83 15.96
CA ASP A 86 0.58 4.86 16.02
C ASP A 86 0.57 5.60 17.36
N SER A 87 -0.61 5.93 17.90
CA SER A 87 -0.74 6.56 19.22
C SER A 87 -0.15 5.68 20.33
N GLU A 88 -0.46 4.39 20.34
CA GLU A 88 0.07 3.43 21.31
C GLU A 88 1.60 3.24 21.18
N LEU A 89 2.12 3.28 19.97
CA LEU A 89 3.55 3.12 19.71
C LEU A 89 4.34 4.39 20.09
N GLU A 90 3.75 5.57 19.88
CA GLU A 90 4.40 6.85 20.18
C GLU A 90 4.70 6.98 21.67
N GLU A 91 3.77 6.60 22.54
CA GLU A 91 3.96 6.60 24.00
C GLU A 91 5.14 5.73 24.46
N ARG A 92 5.51 4.74 23.65
CA ARG A 92 6.60 3.79 23.93
C ARG A 92 7.88 4.09 23.14
N GLY A 93 7.92 5.23 22.44
CA GLY A 93 9.08 5.59 21.60
C GLY A 93 9.32 4.62 20.43
N LEU A 94 8.26 3.98 19.97
CA LEU A 94 8.26 3.04 18.86
C LEU A 94 7.50 3.58 17.66
N TRP A 95 7.67 2.97 16.51
CA TRP A 95 6.86 3.21 15.33
C TRP A 95 6.81 2.00 14.40
N LEU A 96 5.75 1.93 13.61
CA LEU A 96 5.66 1.02 12.47
C LEU A 96 6.17 1.78 11.23
N PRO A 97 7.33 1.43 10.65
CA PRO A 97 7.97 2.22 9.59
C PRO A 97 7.31 1.99 8.22
N CYS A 98 6.05 2.31 8.12
CA CYS A 98 5.27 2.34 6.88
C CYS A 98 4.26 3.49 6.95
N GLY A 99 3.87 4.03 5.82
CA GLY A 99 2.82 5.04 5.71
C GLY A 99 1.46 4.40 5.40
N GLY A 100 0.48 5.24 5.06
CA GLY A 100 -0.87 4.83 4.72
C GLY A 100 -1.83 4.87 5.91
N GLY A 101 -3.13 4.94 5.61
CA GLY A 101 -4.22 5.02 6.58
C GLY A 101 -5.15 3.81 6.55
N GLY A 102 -6.28 3.92 7.24
CA GLY A 102 -7.27 2.86 7.35
C GLY A 102 -6.88 1.75 8.32
N THR A 103 -7.43 0.56 8.13
CA THR A 103 -7.11 -0.60 8.97
C THR A 103 -5.79 -1.25 8.56
N LEU A 104 -5.09 -1.84 9.53
CA LEU A 104 -3.82 -2.52 9.25
C LEU A 104 -3.99 -3.69 8.28
N GLY A 105 -5.07 -4.47 8.41
CA GLY A 105 -5.38 -5.53 7.45
C GLY A 105 -5.56 -5.00 6.03
N GLY A 106 -6.34 -3.93 5.86
CA GLY A 106 -6.54 -3.27 4.57
C GLY A 106 -5.26 -2.72 3.97
N LEU A 107 -4.45 -2.04 4.80
CA LEU A 107 -3.18 -1.44 4.42
C LEU A 107 -2.18 -2.46 3.86
N PHE A 108 -1.99 -3.61 4.55
CA PHE A 108 -1.12 -4.68 4.07
C PHE A 108 -1.73 -5.44 2.88
N ALA A 109 -3.03 -5.72 2.91
CA ALA A 109 -3.71 -6.40 1.80
C ALA A 109 -3.65 -5.62 0.49
N ALA A 110 -3.81 -4.29 0.55
CA ALA A 110 -3.71 -3.43 -0.62
C ALA A 110 -2.27 -3.10 -1.03
N ASP A 111 -1.29 -3.41 -0.19
CA ASP A 111 0.12 -3.00 -0.33
C ASP A 111 0.28 -1.47 -0.42
N GLU A 112 -0.57 -0.74 0.31
CA GLU A 112 -0.64 0.72 0.28
C GLU A 112 0.10 1.37 1.43
N ILE A 113 1.35 1.06 1.57
CA ILE A 113 2.17 1.45 2.69
C ILE A 113 2.88 2.77 2.42
N GLY A 114 2.17 3.72 1.86
CA GLY A 114 2.60 5.10 1.69
C GLY A 114 3.87 5.30 0.85
N PRO A 115 4.34 6.53 0.76
CA PRO A 115 5.55 6.86 0.05
C PRO A 115 6.76 6.32 0.79
N LEU A 116 7.23 5.14 0.40
CA LEU A 116 8.44 4.55 0.96
C LEU A 116 9.68 5.21 0.40
N GLY A 117 10.56 5.62 1.28
CA GLY A 117 11.91 6.03 0.92
C GLY A 117 12.89 4.86 0.97
N PRO A 118 14.13 5.10 0.49
CA PRO A 118 15.17 4.07 0.47
C PRO A 118 15.60 3.59 1.86
N ALA A 119 15.20 4.27 2.94
CA ALA A 119 15.49 3.85 4.32
C ALA A 119 14.43 2.92 4.90
N GLN A 120 13.27 2.82 4.27
CA GLN A 120 12.17 2.03 4.81
C GLN A 120 12.27 0.57 4.36
N PRO A 121 11.95 -0.37 5.27
CA PRO A 121 11.81 -1.77 4.89
C PRO A 121 10.60 -1.95 3.97
N GLU A 122 10.69 -2.92 3.09
CA GLU A 122 9.51 -3.33 2.34
C GLU A 122 8.42 -3.88 3.28
N PRO A 123 7.13 -3.62 2.98
CA PRO A 123 5.99 -4.08 3.76
C PRO A 123 6.05 -5.56 4.11
N ARG A 124 6.41 -6.36 3.12
CA ARG A 124 6.59 -7.81 3.29
C ARG A 124 7.59 -8.18 4.37
N SER A 125 8.59 -7.33 4.63
CA SER A 125 9.59 -7.56 5.68
C SER A 125 9.12 -7.15 7.07
N LEU A 126 8.08 -6.30 7.14
CA LEU A 126 7.45 -5.92 8.41
C LEU A 126 6.46 -6.96 8.91
N LEU A 127 5.87 -7.76 8.02
CA LEU A 127 4.93 -8.81 8.38
C LEU A 127 5.69 -10.09 8.76
N LEU A 128 5.77 -10.37 10.06
CA LEU A 128 6.46 -11.52 10.63
C LEU A 128 5.60 -12.78 10.58
N GLY A 129 4.30 -12.64 10.75
CA GLY A 129 3.35 -13.73 10.73
C GLY A 129 1.90 -13.23 10.72
N MET A 130 0.99 -14.16 10.60
CA MET A 130 -0.45 -13.88 10.57
C MET A 130 -1.26 -15.07 11.07
N THR A 131 -2.48 -14.79 11.53
CA THR A 131 -3.57 -15.73 11.62
C THR A 131 -4.58 -15.39 10.52
N ALA A 132 -5.08 -16.40 9.80
CA ALA A 132 -5.98 -16.20 8.69
C ALA A 132 -7.01 -17.33 8.58
N MET A 133 -8.06 -17.07 7.79
CA MET A 133 -9.14 -17.99 7.50
C MET A 133 -9.32 -18.14 6.01
N LEU A 134 -9.36 -19.38 5.51
CA LEU A 134 -9.73 -19.69 4.14
C LEU A 134 -11.24 -19.46 3.93
N ALA A 135 -11.66 -19.30 2.68
CA ALA A 135 -13.08 -19.15 2.33
C ALA A 135 -13.99 -20.28 2.86
N GLU A 136 -13.42 -21.47 3.05
CA GLU A 136 -14.11 -22.63 3.64
C GLU A 136 -14.27 -22.57 5.17
N GLY A 137 -13.83 -21.48 5.82
CA GLY A 137 -13.87 -21.31 7.27
C GLY A 137 -12.74 -22.01 8.03
N LYS A 138 -11.75 -22.59 7.34
CA LYS A 138 -10.60 -23.23 7.96
C LYS A 138 -9.57 -22.18 8.39
N ARG A 139 -9.31 -22.13 9.70
CA ARG A 139 -8.26 -21.28 10.30
C ARG A 139 -6.87 -21.86 10.08
N PHE A 140 -5.90 -21.00 9.76
CA PHE A 140 -4.50 -21.36 9.70
C PHE A 140 -3.59 -20.24 10.22
N ARG A 141 -2.34 -20.58 10.48
CA ARG A 141 -1.29 -19.62 10.86
C ARG A 141 -0.10 -19.75 9.93
N SER A 142 0.57 -18.64 9.65
CA SER A 142 1.81 -18.62 8.90
C SER A 142 2.78 -17.62 9.50
N GLY A 143 4.06 -17.94 9.44
CA GLY A 143 5.11 -17.17 10.11
C GLY A 143 5.06 -17.34 11.62
N ALA A 144 5.69 -16.41 12.34
CA ALA A 144 5.79 -16.45 13.81
C ALA A 144 5.76 -15.04 14.39
N ARG A 145 5.63 -14.93 15.71
CA ARG A 145 5.68 -13.65 16.45
C ARG A 145 7.13 -13.16 16.67
N VAL A 146 8.11 -13.85 16.13
CA VAL A 146 9.54 -13.60 16.34
C VAL A 146 10.20 -13.19 15.03
N VAL A 147 11.24 -12.36 15.13
CA VAL A 147 11.96 -11.81 13.97
C VAL A 147 12.66 -12.88 13.13
N LYS A 148 13.02 -14.02 13.74
CA LYS A 148 13.68 -15.13 13.05
C LYS A 148 12.84 -16.40 13.18
N ASN A 149 12.20 -16.78 12.08
CA ASN A 149 11.52 -18.05 11.92
C ASN A 149 12.05 -18.75 10.67
N VAL A 150 12.46 -19.99 10.79
CA VAL A 150 13.01 -20.82 9.70
C VAL A 150 12.15 -22.04 9.40
N ALA A 151 10.99 -22.16 10.05
CA ALA A 151 10.08 -23.27 9.89
C ALA A 151 8.89 -22.92 8.99
N GLY A 152 8.65 -23.75 7.98
CA GLY A 152 7.51 -23.64 7.09
C GLY A 152 7.66 -22.64 5.94
N PHE A 153 6.60 -22.53 5.14
CA PHE A 153 6.53 -21.57 4.03
C PHE A 153 6.06 -20.21 4.53
N ASP A 154 6.60 -19.16 3.95
CA ASP A 154 6.26 -17.77 4.26
C ASP A 154 4.93 -17.32 3.59
N LEU A 155 3.83 -18.05 3.82
CA LEU A 155 2.52 -17.75 3.23
C LEU A 155 2.02 -16.35 3.62
N GLN A 156 2.44 -15.80 4.77
CA GLN A 156 2.12 -14.43 5.16
C GLN A 156 2.61 -13.40 4.12
N LYS A 157 3.65 -13.72 3.36
CA LYS A 157 4.15 -12.83 2.29
C LYS A 157 3.18 -12.72 1.10
N LEU A 158 2.30 -13.71 0.90
CA LEU A 158 1.26 -13.69 -0.12
C LEU A 158 0.11 -12.74 0.25
N PHE A 159 -0.05 -12.41 1.52
CA PHE A 159 -1.08 -11.48 1.98
C PHE A 159 -0.84 -10.06 1.47
N VAL A 160 0.42 -9.61 1.46
CA VAL A 160 0.77 -8.26 1.05
C VAL A 160 0.52 -8.09 -0.46
N GLY A 161 -0.45 -7.24 -0.80
CA GLY A 161 -0.91 -7.02 -2.15
C GLY A 161 -1.96 -8.02 -2.66
N SER A 162 -2.45 -8.93 -1.79
CA SER A 162 -3.48 -9.91 -2.17
C SER A 162 -4.86 -9.30 -2.37
N ARG A 163 -5.08 -8.09 -1.86
CA ARG A 163 -6.36 -7.37 -1.90
C ARG A 163 -7.53 -8.17 -1.31
N GLY A 164 -7.23 -9.05 -0.33
CA GLY A 164 -8.24 -9.92 0.29
C GLY A 164 -8.75 -11.07 -0.57
N ARG A 165 -8.14 -11.33 -1.73
CA ARG A 165 -8.66 -12.33 -2.71
C ARG A 165 -8.23 -13.77 -2.46
N LEU A 166 -7.30 -14.01 -1.52
CA LEU A 166 -6.76 -15.34 -1.25
C LEU A 166 -7.30 -15.95 0.04
N PHE A 167 -7.40 -15.17 1.09
CA PHE A 167 -7.87 -15.55 2.42
C PHE A 167 -8.17 -14.31 3.26
N ALA A 168 -8.95 -14.45 4.32
CA ALA A 168 -9.24 -13.39 5.28
C ALA A 168 -8.19 -13.43 6.40
N VAL A 169 -7.42 -12.35 6.58
CA VAL A 169 -6.48 -12.24 7.70
C VAL A 169 -7.17 -11.61 8.90
N THR A 170 -7.10 -12.29 10.04
CA THR A 170 -7.73 -11.88 11.30
C THR A 170 -6.74 -11.26 12.27
N GLU A 171 -5.47 -11.69 12.25
CA GLU A 171 -4.40 -11.21 13.13
C GLU A 171 -3.09 -11.03 12.36
N LEU A 172 -2.37 -9.94 12.64
CA LEU A 172 -1.08 -9.58 12.07
C LEU A 172 -0.02 -9.55 13.16
N HIS A 173 1.16 -10.14 12.90
CA HIS A 173 2.34 -10.00 13.74
C HIS A 173 3.34 -9.12 13.01
N LEU A 174 3.64 -7.95 13.58
CA LEU A 174 4.37 -6.88 12.91
C LEU A 174 5.70 -6.59 13.59
N LYS A 175 6.70 -6.25 12.79
CA LYS A 175 7.99 -5.77 13.24
C LYS A 175 7.96 -4.27 13.38
N LEU A 176 8.38 -3.78 14.54
CA LEU A 176 8.50 -2.38 14.87
C LEU A 176 9.95 -1.88 14.77
N ARG A 177 10.13 -0.57 14.92
CA ARG A 177 11.43 0.08 15.09
C ARG A 177 11.36 1.14 16.19
N PRO A 178 12.50 1.48 16.81
CA PRO A 178 12.60 2.67 17.64
C PRO A 178 12.24 3.91 16.83
N ARG A 179 11.45 4.83 17.43
CA ARG A 179 11.10 6.09 16.79
C ARG A 179 12.34 6.95 16.59
N PRO A 180 12.53 7.56 15.42
CA PRO A 180 13.64 8.48 15.20
C PRO A 180 13.58 9.68 16.17
N ARG A 181 14.76 10.17 16.61
CA ARG A 181 14.85 11.33 17.53
C ARG A 181 14.31 12.62 16.93
N ALA A 182 14.40 12.76 15.61
CA ALA A 182 13.82 13.86 14.86
C ALA A 182 13.45 13.41 13.46
N MET A 183 12.47 14.10 12.89
CA MET A 183 12.10 14.02 11.48
C MET A 183 12.18 15.41 10.88
N LEU A 184 12.64 15.49 9.63
CA LEU A 184 12.65 16.70 8.83
C LEU A 184 11.83 16.42 7.58
N HIS A 185 10.71 17.10 7.44
CA HIS A 185 9.88 17.06 6.25
C HIS A 185 10.27 18.19 5.31
N PHE A 186 10.31 17.93 4.02
CA PHE A 186 10.72 18.90 3.01
C PHE A 186 9.90 18.79 1.73
N LEU A 187 9.82 19.94 1.02
CA LEU A 187 9.21 20.04 -0.30
C LEU A 187 10.01 21.07 -1.11
N ASN A 188 10.66 20.63 -2.17
CA ASN A 188 11.30 21.48 -3.16
C ASN A 188 10.47 21.42 -4.44
N GLY A 189 9.77 22.50 -4.78
CA GLY A 189 8.93 22.64 -5.98
C GLY A 189 9.65 23.36 -7.11
N ASP A 190 8.96 23.53 -8.22
CA ASP A 190 9.37 24.27 -9.41
C ASP A 190 10.72 23.85 -10.00
N LEU A 191 11.01 22.55 -9.92
CA LEU A 191 12.25 21.96 -10.44
C LEU A 191 12.05 21.49 -11.88
N SER A 192 13.08 21.67 -12.70
CA SER A 192 13.18 20.97 -13.96
C SER A 192 13.32 19.45 -13.72
N ARG A 193 13.05 18.65 -14.73
CA ARG A 193 13.17 17.19 -14.66
C ARG A 193 14.57 16.74 -14.22
N GLU A 194 15.62 17.42 -14.76
CA GLU A 194 17.01 17.10 -14.43
C GLU A 194 17.32 17.43 -12.96
N GLU A 195 16.97 18.62 -12.48
CA GLU A 195 17.18 19.04 -11.10
C GLU A 195 16.47 18.14 -10.10
N ALA A 196 15.22 17.78 -10.38
CA ALA A 196 14.44 16.89 -9.50
C ALA A 196 15.06 15.50 -9.39
N LEU A 197 15.45 14.92 -10.51
CA LEU A 197 16.08 13.58 -10.53
C LEU A 197 17.48 13.60 -9.92
N ASP A 198 18.28 14.67 -10.13
CA ASP A 198 19.59 14.81 -9.48
C ASP A 198 19.44 14.93 -7.96
N LEU A 199 18.54 15.80 -7.49
CA LEU A 199 18.27 15.97 -6.05
C LEU A 199 17.84 14.63 -5.42
N ALA A 200 16.89 13.94 -6.03
CA ALA A 200 16.43 12.64 -5.56
C ALA A 200 17.55 11.59 -5.57
N ALA A 201 18.38 11.56 -6.61
CA ALA A 201 19.51 10.63 -6.72
C ALA A 201 20.56 10.88 -5.65
N ARG A 202 20.88 12.13 -5.36
CA ARG A 202 21.85 12.53 -4.32
C ARG A 202 21.32 12.19 -2.93
N LEU A 203 20.06 12.50 -2.62
CA LEU A 203 19.43 12.13 -1.35
C LEU A 203 19.42 10.62 -1.12
N ARG A 204 19.18 9.82 -2.17
CA ARG A 204 19.20 8.34 -2.08
C ARG A 204 20.59 7.77 -1.77
N ARG A 205 21.66 8.49 -2.11
CA ARG A 205 23.05 8.06 -1.87
C ARG A 205 23.57 8.45 -0.50
N GLU A 206 22.90 9.37 0.19
CA GLU A 206 23.29 9.76 1.55
C GLU A 206 23.26 8.56 2.50
N PRO A 207 24.19 8.48 3.47
CA PRO A 207 24.16 7.46 4.52
C PRO A 207 22.83 7.49 5.32
N THR A 208 22.33 8.69 5.62
CA THR A 208 21.00 8.91 6.19
C THR A 208 19.99 8.98 5.05
N ARG A 209 19.60 7.80 4.56
CA ARG A 209 18.64 7.70 3.48
C ARG A 209 17.28 8.25 3.89
N PRO A 210 16.53 8.89 2.96
CA PRO A 210 15.17 9.34 3.23
C PRO A 210 14.25 8.23 3.71
N ALA A 211 13.46 8.51 4.73
CA ALA A 211 12.38 7.65 5.20
C ALA A 211 11.20 7.66 4.20
N SER A 212 10.94 8.81 3.57
CA SER A 212 10.11 8.91 2.38
C SER A 212 10.77 9.81 1.36
N LEU A 213 10.57 9.54 0.08
CA LEU A 213 11.09 10.35 -1.03
C LEU A 213 10.14 10.22 -2.21
N ILE A 214 9.58 11.33 -2.61
CA ILE A 214 8.60 11.45 -3.68
C ILE A 214 9.14 12.40 -4.72
N VAL A 215 8.98 12.05 -5.98
CA VAL A 215 9.17 12.93 -7.15
C VAL A 215 7.86 12.95 -7.90
N GLU A 216 7.25 14.10 -8.04
CA GLU A 216 5.93 14.22 -8.65
C GLU A 216 5.76 15.49 -9.46
N GLY A 217 4.81 15.49 -10.38
CA GLY A 217 4.45 16.63 -11.24
C GLY A 217 4.24 16.22 -12.70
N ASN A 218 4.32 17.21 -13.56
CA ASN A 218 4.23 17.05 -15.03
C ASN A 218 5.38 17.79 -15.75
N GLU A 219 5.15 19.04 -16.16
CA GLU A 219 6.18 19.89 -16.79
C GLU A 219 7.19 20.41 -15.76
N SER A 220 6.70 20.85 -14.60
CA SER A 220 7.49 21.24 -13.45
C SER A 220 7.36 20.18 -12.36
N LEU A 221 8.46 19.82 -11.72
CA LEU A 221 8.51 18.75 -10.74
C LEU A 221 8.72 19.27 -9.33
N ALA A 222 8.19 18.50 -8.37
CA ALA A 222 8.50 18.64 -6.96
C ALA A 222 9.24 17.40 -6.44
N VAL A 223 10.18 17.64 -5.55
CA VAL A 223 10.80 16.59 -4.73
C VAL A 223 10.45 16.83 -3.28
N SER A 224 9.74 15.90 -2.69
CA SER A 224 9.33 15.95 -1.30
C SER A 224 9.74 14.71 -0.54
N GLY A 225 9.77 14.79 0.78
CA GLY A 225 10.13 13.62 1.58
C GLY A 225 10.33 13.90 3.05
N THR A 226 10.77 12.85 3.73
CA THR A 226 11.10 12.87 5.16
C THR A 226 12.50 12.30 5.38
N LEU A 227 13.34 13.04 6.04
CA LEU A 227 14.60 12.57 6.61
C LEU A 227 14.37 12.27 8.10
N ALA A 228 14.93 11.17 8.59
CA ALA A 228 14.79 10.77 9.98
C ALA A 228 16.17 10.53 10.61
N GLY A 229 16.42 11.09 11.80
CA GLY A 229 17.73 10.94 12.44
C GLY A 229 18.01 11.90 13.59
N ASN A 230 19.27 12.31 13.71
CA ASN A 230 19.70 13.27 14.71
C ASN A 230 19.43 14.72 14.23
N PRO A 231 18.86 15.62 15.05
CA PRO A 231 18.52 16.99 14.66
C PRO A 231 19.66 17.75 13.97
N SER A 232 20.85 17.78 14.57
CA SER A 232 21.98 18.54 14.02
C SER A 232 22.47 18.00 12.67
N HIS A 233 22.34 16.69 12.46
CA HIS A 233 22.65 16.08 11.17
C HIS A 233 21.59 16.43 10.12
N LEU A 234 20.31 16.41 10.49
CA LEU A 234 19.22 16.80 9.59
C LEU A 234 19.33 18.27 9.17
N ASP A 235 19.74 19.16 10.10
CA ASP A 235 20.00 20.57 9.80
C ASP A 235 21.13 20.76 8.78
N ARG A 236 22.20 19.97 8.91
CA ARG A 236 23.29 19.96 7.95
C ARG A 236 22.84 19.50 6.56
N LEU A 237 22.08 18.40 6.49
CA LEU A 237 21.54 17.89 5.23
C LEU A 237 20.60 18.91 4.58
N ALA A 238 19.72 19.54 5.36
CA ALA A 238 18.82 20.56 4.84
C ALA A 238 19.60 21.70 4.17
N LYS A 239 20.68 22.18 4.79
CA LYS A 239 21.56 23.23 4.21
C LYS A 239 22.32 22.72 2.98
N GLN A 240 22.89 21.51 3.06
CA GLN A 240 23.70 20.91 1.99
C GLN A 240 22.89 20.73 0.69
N PHE A 241 21.63 20.34 0.81
CA PHE A 241 20.74 20.06 -0.33
C PHE A 241 19.74 21.18 -0.63
N GLY A 242 19.76 22.28 0.12
CA GLY A 242 18.81 23.37 -0.06
C GLY A 242 17.36 22.94 0.17
N LEU A 243 17.12 22.06 1.17
CA LEU A 243 15.79 21.54 1.42
C LEU A 243 14.89 22.59 2.06
N VAL A 244 13.73 22.81 1.46
CA VAL A 244 12.68 23.68 1.98
C VAL A 244 11.85 22.90 2.98
N ARG A 245 11.90 23.28 4.26
CA ARG A 245 11.18 22.59 5.34
C ARG A 245 9.70 22.86 5.29
N ILE A 246 8.92 21.85 5.57
CA ILE A 246 7.48 21.91 5.78
C ILE A 246 7.13 21.35 7.17
N ALA A 247 5.97 21.74 7.72
CA ALA A 247 5.57 21.35 9.07
C ALA A 247 5.23 19.85 9.16
N ASP A 248 4.46 19.36 8.19
CA ASP A 248 3.92 18.02 8.18
C ASP A 248 4.63 17.14 7.14
N ALA A 249 4.55 15.83 7.34
CA ALA A 249 5.02 14.88 6.34
C ALA A 249 4.28 15.12 5.02
N PRO A 250 4.98 15.00 3.86
CA PRO A 250 4.31 15.10 2.58
C PRO A 250 3.18 14.09 2.54
N ALA A 251 1.96 14.59 2.49
CA ALA A 251 0.78 13.76 2.43
C ALA A 251 0.84 12.89 1.17
N SER A 252 0.32 11.68 1.25
CA SER A 252 -0.01 11.01 0.02
C SER A 252 -1.08 11.86 -0.68
N ARG A 253 -1.01 12.02 -2.00
CA ARG A 253 -2.00 12.79 -2.75
C ARG A 253 -3.45 12.40 -2.42
N ARG A 254 -3.68 11.19 -1.95
CA ARG A 254 -4.96 10.68 -1.46
C ARG A 254 -5.46 11.24 -0.15
N GLU A 255 -4.57 11.68 0.72
CA GLU A 255 -4.97 12.41 1.93
C GLU A 255 -5.35 13.86 1.58
N GLN A 256 -4.99 14.30 0.36
CA GLN A 256 -5.34 15.64 -0.17
C GLN A 256 -6.50 15.59 -1.17
N ASP A 257 -6.71 14.44 -1.85
CA ASP A 257 -7.75 14.27 -2.86
C ASP A 257 -9.03 13.61 -2.26
N ASP A 258 -9.63 14.26 -1.26
CA ASP A 258 -11.10 14.28 -1.12
C ASP A 258 -11.77 15.09 -2.27
N VAL A 259 -10.98 15.36 -3.33
CA VAL A 259 -11.44 16.00 -4.56
C VAL A 259 -12.10 14.93 -5.42
N GLU A 260 -13.32 15.22 -5.86
CA GLU A 260 -14.10 14.48 -6.85
C GLU A 260 -13.19 13.76 -7.85
N ALA A 261 -13.23 12.43 -7.82
CA ALA A 261 -12.43 11.60 -8.71
C ALA A 261 -12.74 12.05 -10.15
N ASP A 262 -11.75 12.62 -10.81
CA ASP A 262 -11.88 12.96 -12.23
C ASP A 262 -12.04 11.65 -13.01
N LEU A 263 -13.28 11.29 -13.28
CA LEU A 263 -13.67 10.05 -13.97
C LEU A 263 -13.14 10.00 -15.42
N THR A 264 -12.54 11.07 -15.91
CA THR A 264 -11.94 11.12 -17.25
C THR A 264 -10.52 10.57 -17.29
N ARG A 265 -9.84 10.54 -16.14
CA ARG A 265 -8.45 10.08 -16.03
C ARG A 265 -8.35 8.66 -15.48
N GLU A 266 -7.35 7.95 -15.92
CA GLU A 266 -6.98 6.62 -15.42
C GLU A 266 -5.68 6.68 -14.65
N VAL A 267 -5.54 5.80 -13.66
CA VAL A 267 -4.32 5.70 -12.84
C VAL A 267 -3.63 4.39 -13.14
N VAL A 268 -2.43 4.49 -13.70
CA VAL A 268 -1.51 3.36 -13.89
C VAL A 268 -0.55 3.32 -12.72
N ARG A 269 -0.56 2.22 -11.98
CA ARG A 269 0.37 1.95 -10.89
C ARG A 269 1.32 0.85 -11.23
N GLY A 270 2.55 0.98 -10.76
CA GLY A 270 3.53 -0.05 -11.03
C GLY A 270 4.83 0.11 -10.26
N GLN A 271 5.80 -0.68 -10.70
CA GLN A 271 7.13 -0.70 -10.12
C GLN A 271 8.18 -0.45 -11.21
N ILE A 272 9.18 0.35 -10.85
CA ILE A 272 10.33 0.65 -11.71
C ILE A 272 11.55 0.93 -10.83
N ARG A 273 12.72 0.43 -11.24
CA ARG A 273 13.97 0.81 -10.57
C ARG A 273 14.28 2.28 -10.78
N PHE A 274 14.64 3.00 -9.73
CA PHE A 274 14.92 4.44 -9.79
C PHE A 274 15.79 4.86 -10.98
N ARG A 275 16.87 4.09 -11.27
CA ARG A 275 17.77 4.38 -12.39
C ARG A 275 17.10 4.36 -13.77
N ARG A 276 15.90 3.80 -13.89
CA ARG A 276 15.14 3.68 -15.14
C ARG A 276 13.97 4.67 -15.22
N VAL A 277 13.72 5.43 -14.17
CA VAL A 277 12.61 6.42 -14.13
C VAL A 277 12.74 7.41 -15.30
N VAL A 278 13.95 7.82 -15.66
CA VAL A 278 14.19 8.70 -16.81
C VAL A 278 13.60 8.13 -18.11
N ASN A 279 13.75 6.81 -18.33
CA ASN A 279 13.21 6.16 -19.52
C ASN A 279 11.68 6.16 -19.54
N LEU A 280 11.06 5.97 -18.36
CA LEU A 280 9.62 6.06 -18.21
C LEU A 280 9.12 7.48 -18.47
N LEU A 281 9.75 8.48 -17.85
CA LEU A 281 9.38 9.88 -18.02
C LEU A 281 9.49 10.37 -19.47
N ALA A 282 10.44 9.81 -20.26
CA ALA A 282 10.60 10.12 -21.67
C ALA A 282 9.44 9.61 -22.55
N LYS A 283 8.64 8.67 -22.03
CA LYS A 283 7.49 8.07 -22.73
C LYS A 283 6.16 8.69 -22.32
N LEU A 284 6.13 9.47 -21.24
CA LEU A 284 4.90 10.07 -20.78
C LEU A 284 4.48 11.24 -21.68
N PRO A 285 3.19 11.32 -22.05
CA PRO A 285 2.65 12.51 -22.69
C PRO A 285 2.77 13.73 -21.76
N SER A 286 2.81 14.93 -22.34
CA SER A 286 2.93 16.18 -21.57
C SER A 286 1.78 16.42 -20.60
N THR A 287 0.60 15.85 -20.90
CA THR A 287 -0.60 15.95 -20.04
C THR A 287 -0.57 14.98 -18.85
N ALA A 288 0.32 13.97 -18.87
CA ALA A 288 0.40 13.00 -17.79
C ALA A 288 1.03 13.63 -16.54
N GLU A 289 0.38 13.42 -15.42
CA GLU A 289 1.00 13.64 -14.11
C GLU A 289 1.58 12.34 -13.60
N PHE A 290 2.74 12.39 -13.00
CA PHE A 290 3.33 11.22 -12.41
C PHE A 290 3.75 11.48 -10.96
N ARG A 291 3.78 10.39 -10.22
CA ARG A 291 4.32 10.32 -8.87
C ARG A 291 5.20 9.10 -8.76
N PHE A 292 6.40 9.30 -8.27
CA PHE A 292 7.36 8.23 -8.03
C PHE A 292 7.79 8.25 -6.57
N ALA A 293 7.63 7.11 -5.89
CA ALA A 293 8.00 6.95 -4.49
C ALA A 293 8.66 5.59 -4.25
N GLY A 294 9.90 5.60 -3.77
CA GLY A 294 10.69 4.38 -3.59
C GLY A 294 11.08 3.73 -4.92
N GLU A 295 10.44 2.63 -5.27
CA GLU A 295 10.50 1.95 -6.57
C GLU A 295 9.09 1.79 -7.18
N ARG A 296 8.12 2.55 -6.70
CA ARG A 296 6.74 2.55 -7.17
C ARG A 296 6.43 3.83 -7.91
N PHE A 297 5.55 3.74 -8.87
CA PHE A 297 5.02 4.89 -9.58
C PHE A 297 3.50 4.86 -9.65
N GLU A 298 2.92 6.03 -9.75
CA GLU A 298 1.54 6.31 -10.12
C GLU A 298 1.56 7.30 -11.26
N ILE A 299 0.83 7.04 -12.33
CA ILE A 299 0.72 7.91 -13.48
C ILE A 299 -0.76 8.15 -13.73
N TYR A 300 -1.13 9.43 -13.76
CA TYR A 300 -2.47 9.92 -14.02
C TYR A 300 -2.50 10.45 -15.45
N LEU A 301 -3.30 9.84 -16.30
CA LEU A 301 -3.38 10.20 -17.72
C LEU A 301 -4.77 9.97 -18.29
N ASP A 302 -5.00 10.57 -19.46
CA ASP A 302 -6.26 10.40 -20.16
C ASP A 302 -6.40 8.96 -20.66
N LYS A 303 -7.61 8.45 -20.65
CA LYS A 303 -7.95 7.07 -20.95
C LYS A 303 -7.43 6.56 -22.30
N ASP A 304 -7.41 7.43 -23.31
CA ASP A 304 -6.95 7.10 -24.67
C ASP A 304 -5.42 6.86 -24.74
N LYS A 305 -4.65 7.27 -23.73
CA LYS A 305 -3.21 7.09 -23.60
C LYS A 305 -2.77 5.91 -22.76
N THR A 306 -3.69 5.33 -22.01
CA THR A 306 -3.36 4.30 -21.03
C THR A 306 -2.86 3.01 -21.67
N ASP A 307 -3.51 2.53 -22.73
CA ASP A 307 -3.12 1.30 -23.41
C ASP A 307 -1.75 1.43 -24.08
N GLU A 308 -1.43 2.61 -24.64
CA GLU A 308 -0.11 2.92 -25.22
C GLU A 308 0.98 2.88 -24.14
N LEU A 309 0.73 3.52 -22.98
CA LEU A 309 1.65 3.50 -21.85
C LEU A 309 1.88 2.07 -21.34
N LEU A 310 0.83 1.29 -21.15
CA LEU A 310 0.95 -0.11 -20.68
C LEU A 310 1.81 -0.96 -21.62
N ALA A 311 1.66 -0.77 -22.93
CA ALA A 311 2.48 -1.47 -23.92
C ALA A 311 3.97 -1.05 -23.86
N ASP A 312 4.25 0.18 -23.49
CA ASP A 312 5.60 0.74 -23.38
C ASP A 312 6.33 0.41 -22.06
N LEU A 313 5.62 0.11 -20.97
CA LEU A 313 6.21 -0.16 -19.66
C LEU A 313 7.33 -1.22 -19.68
N PRO A 314 7.19 -2.37 -20.35
CA PRO A 314 8.27 -3.38 -20.40
C PRO A 314 9.55 -2.84 -21.02
N SER A 315 9.45 -1.98 -22.05
CA SER A 315 10.61 -1.36 -22.72
C SER A 315 11.37 -0.45 -21.76
N CYS A 316 10.67 0.20 -20.84
CA CYS A 316 11.28 1.02 -19.78
C CYS A 316 11.84 0.17 -18.64
N GLY A 317 11.57 -1.14 -18.62
CA GLY A 317 11.87 -2.05 -17.52
C GLY A 317 11.01 -1.79 -16.30
N ALA A 318 9.77 -1.41 -16.54
CA ALA A 318 8.71 -1.22 -15.57
C ALA A 318 7.65 -2.32 -15.72
N ALA A 319 6.87 -2.53 -14.68
CA ALA A 319 5.64 -3.31 -14.69
C ALA A 319 4.55 -2.49 -14.00
N GLY A 320 3.37 -2.50 -14.57
CA GLY A 320 2.26 -1.70 -14.03
C GLY A 320 0.89 -2.25 -14.41
N GLU A 321 -0.12 -1.75 -13.75
CA GLU A 321 -1.53 -2.09 -13.94
C GLU A 321 -2.40 -0.84 -13.80
N ILE A 322 -3.56 -0.83 -14.43
CA ILE A 322 -4.58 0.20 -14.18
C ILE A 322 -5.24 -0.13 -12.86
N THR A 323 -5.27 0.82 -11.94
CA THR A 323 -5.86 0.62 -10.61
C THR A 323 -7.08 1.47 -10.35
N GLU A 324 -7.31 2.53 -11.11
CA GLU A 324 -8.44 3.45 -10.96
C GLU A 324 -8.95 3.91 -12.32
N GLY A 325 -10.22 4.31 -12.38
CA GLY A 325 -10.87 4.76 -13.59
C GLY A 325 -11.86 3.73 -14.15
N VAL A 326 -12.44 4.05 -15.30
CA VAL A 326 -13.46 3.19 -15.96
C VAL A 326 -12.88 1.84 -16.37
N ALA A 327 -11.57 1.75 -16.58
CA ALA A 327 -10.90 0.52 -17.01
C ALA A 327 -10.70 -0.49 -15.86
N THR A 328 -10.83 -0.09 -14.59
CA THR A 328 -10.90 -1.07 -13.49
C THR A 328 -12.07 -2.05 -13.64
N ARG A 329 -13.05 -1.68 -14.47
CA ARG A 329 -14.16 -2.55 -14.87
C ARG A 329 -13.81 -3.57 -15.95
N ARG A 330 -12.64 -3.47 -16.61
CA ARG A 330 -12.27 -4.33 -17.75
C ARG A 330 -11.39 -5.53 -17.39
N GLY A 331 -11.13 -5.77 -16.10
CA GLY A 331 -10.14 -6.78 -15.72
C GLY A 331 -8.72 -6.31 -16.11
N ILE A 332 -7.83 -6.43 -15.22
CA ILE A 332 -6.49 -5.86 -15.23
C ILE A 332 -5.69 -6.39 -16.40
N GLY A 333 -5.30 -5.51 -17.31
CA GLY A 333 -4.14 -5.75 -18.17
C GLY A 333 -2.88 -5.71 -17.30
N THR A 334 -2.51 -6.83 -16.70
CA THR A 334 -1.23 -6.93 -16.03
C THR A 334 -0.16 -7.08 -17.10
N THR A 335 0.81 -6.16 -17.13
CA THR A 335 2.06 -6.35 -17.90
C THR A 335 2.96 -7.39 -17.22
N GLY A 336 2.35 -8.38 -16.56
CA GLY A 336 3.04 -9.40 -15.80
C GLY A 336 3.51 -10.54 -16.71
N ASP A 337 4.62 -11.16 -16.32
CA ASP A 337 5.06 -12.43 -16.88
C ASP A 337 3.90 -13.46 -16.86
N PRO A 338 3.59 -14.13 -18.00
CA PRO A 338 2.54 -15.16 -18.07
C PRO A 338 2.66 -16.26 -17.02
N ASN A 339 3.87 -16.57 -16.56
CA ASN A 339 4.10 -17.53 -15.49
C ASN A 339 3.59 -17.01 -14.15
N SER A 340 3.75 -15.71 -13.87
CA SER A 340 3.22 -15.07 -12.66
C SER A 340 1.69 -15.11 -12.63
N ALA A 341 1.03 -14.84 -13.76
CA ALA A 341 -0.42 -14.93 -13.87
C ALA A 341 -0.93 -16.38 -13.65
N ARG A 342 -0.25 -17.37 -14.24
CA ARG A 342 -0.58 -18.79 -14.03
C ARG A 342 -0.38 -19.22 -12.57
N LEU A 343 0.69 -18.77 -11.93
CA LEU A 343 0.94 -19.05 -10.52
C LEU A 343 -0.12 -18.41 -9.63
N ALA A 344 -0.50 -17.16 -9.88
CA ALA A 344 -1.54 -16.47 -9.14
C ALA A 344 -2.91 -17.18 -9.26
N ALA A 345 -3.26 -17.63 -10.47
CA ALA A 345 -4.48 -18.40 -10.69
C ALA A 345 -4.43 -19.76 -9.96
N GLY A 346 -3.30 -20.45 -9.98
CA GLY A 346 -3.10 -21.70 -9.24
C GLY A 346 -3.20 -21.53 -7.72
N LEU A 347 -2.62 -20.46 -7.17
CA LEU A 347 -2.74 -20.11 -5.76
C LEU A 347 -4.18 -19.78 -5.37
N LYS A 348 -4.89 -19.01 -6.22
CA LYS A 348 -6.29 -18.69 -6.00
C LYS A 348 -7.13 -19.95 -5.97
N ALA A 349 -7.00 -20.85 -6.95
CA ALA A 349 -7.72 -22.11 -7.00
C ALA A 349 -7.42 -23.02 -5.79
N ALA A 350 -6.20 -23.01 -5.27
CA ALA A 350 -5.82 -23.81 -4.11
C ALA A 350 -6.32 -23.25 -2.77
N LEU A 351 -6.37 -21.92 -2.62
CA LEU A 351 -6.71 -21.26 -1.37
C LEU A 351 -8.19 -20.84 -1.27
N ASP A 352 -8.85 -20.71 -2.40
CA ASP A 352 -10.27 -20.39 -2.50
C ASP A 352 -10.91 -21.18 -3.65
N PRO A 353 -11.04 -22.50 -3.51
CA PRO A 353 -11.52 -23.38 -4.60
C PRO A 353 -12.97 -23.12 -5.02
N ARG A 354 -13.79 -22.55 -4.14
CA ARG A 354 -15.15 -22.12 -4.45
C ARG A 354 -15.22 -20.76 -5.14
N GLY A 355 -14.12 -20.01 -5.16
CA GLY A 355 -14.09 -18.66 -5.71
C GLY A 355 -14.95 -17.65 -4.93
N VAL A 356 -15.08 -17.80 -3.62
CA VAL A 356 -15.91 -16.94 -2.77
C VAL A 356 -15.32 -15.53 -2.62
N LEU A 357 -13.99 -15.41 -2.47
CA LEU A 357 -13.31 -14.13 -2.28
C LEU A 357 -13.09 -13.40 -3.61
N ARG A 358 -13.64 -12.19 -3.77
CA ARG A 358 -13.62 -11.38 -5.00
C ARG A 358 -12.66 -10.19 -4.92
#